data_050092bb355708797145d25c57fc3164
#
_entry.id   050092bb355708797145d25c57fc3164
#
_cell.length_a   1.000
_cell.length_b   1.000
_cell.length_c   1.000
_cell.angle_alpha   90.00
_cell.angle_beta   90.00
_cell.angle_gamma   90.00
#
_symmetry.space_group_name_H-M   'P 1'
#
loop_
_entity.id
_entity.type
_entity.pdbx_description
1 polymer ?
#
loop_
_entity_poly.entity_id
_entity_poly.type
_entity_poly.pdbx_seq_one_letter_code
_entity_poly.pdbx_strand_id
1 'polypeptide(L)'
;MKFAYKFSNLLGAVYSKGNLIFSQDGSSVISPVGNRITIYDLKNNKSQTLPVESRYNYTSIDLSPNGALLIAINEVGDAHIITMISKMVIHRYRFNQKVRCVKFSPDGKHFAVCKESNVFVFNAPGLQTAEYNPFIMEHVFHAATDDTTFINWSYDSKLLAVGSKDMTTKIYSLEKYVNFRYINLGSHTDRIVACFFEKKNYDLITISRYVFRM
;
A
#
# COMPACT_ATOMS: atom_id res chain seq x y z
N MET A 1 25.02 38.45 22.84
CA MET A 1 24.91 37.08 22.26
C MET A 1 24.51 37.23 20.81
N LYS A 2 25.32 36.72 19.87
CA LYS A 2 24.93 36.63 18.46
C LYS A 2 24.24 35.30 18.25
N PHE A 3 22.94 35.26 18.00
CA PHE A 3 22.24 34.05 17.63
C PHE A 3 22.55 33.76 16.15
N ALA A 4 23.25 32.64 15.90
CA ALA A 4 23.48 32.13 14.55
C ALA A 4 22.44 31.08 14.25
N TYR A 5 21.45 31.39 13.45
CA TYR A 5 20.46 30.44 12.96
C TYR A 5 21.06 29.69 11.78
N LYS A 6 21.02 28.36 11.83
CA LYS A 6 21.38 27.48 10.71
C LYS A 6 20.11 26.85 10.19
N PHE A 7 19.94 26.85 8.86
CA PHE A 7 18.86 26.10 8.24
C PHE A 7 18.99 24.62 8.60
N SER A 8 17.92 24.04 9.16
CA SER A 8 17.90 22.64 9.58
C SER A 8 17.07 21.79 8.63
N ASN A 9 15.84 22.20 8.36
CA ASN A 9 14.93 21.41 7.53
C ASN A 9 13.78 22.27 7.00
N LEU A 10 13.29 21.93 5.80
CA LEU A 10 12.06 22.48 5.23
C LEU A 10 11.01 21.36 5.18
N LEU A 11 10.01 21.44 6.02
CA LEU A 11 8.85 20.58 5.94
C LEU A 11 7.90 21.16 4.88
N GLY A 12 7.62 20.35 3.86
CA GLY A 12 6.72 20.76 2.78
C GLY A 12 5.26 20.89 3.22
N ALA A 13 4.41 21.31 2.31
CA ALA A 13 2.97 21.44 2.56
C ALA A 13 2.34 20.07 2.87
N VAL A 14 1.28 20.08 3.67
CA VAL A 14 0.50 18.87 3.98
C VAL A 14 -0.15 18.33 2.71
N TYR A 15 0.12 17.06 2.41
CA TYR A 15 -0.48 16.34 1.28
C TYR A 15 -1.49 15.32 1.80
N SER A 16 -2.76 15.51 1.46
CA SER A 16 -3.88 14.75 2.04
C SER A 16 -4.37 13.58 1.17
N LYS A 17 -3.80 13.38 -0.01
CA LYS A 17 -4.32 12.39 -0.98
C LYS A 17 -3.59 11.04 -0.97
N GLY A 18 -2.47 10.92 -0.28
CA GLY A 18 -1.67 9.71 -0.21
C GLY A 18 -1.77 9.02 1.15
N ASN A 19 -1.32 7.79 1.20
CA ASN A 19 -1.16 7.06 2.44
C ASN A 19 0.23 7.27 3.05
N LEU A 20 0.35 7.02 4.35
CA LEU A 20 1.61 7.05 5.10
C LEU A 20 2.04 5.64 5.42
N ILE A 21 3.33 5.38 5.36
CA ILE A 21 3.93 4.12 5.79
C ILE A 21 5.13 4.38 6.70
N PHE A 22 5.32 3.50 7.67
CA PHE A 22 6.50 3.50 8.52
C PHE A 22 7.60 2.64 7.88
N SER A 23 8.84 3.01 8.14
CA SER A 23 9.98 2.11 7.91
C SER A 23 9.87 0.89 8.82
N GLN A 24 10.57 -0.19 8.47
CA GLN A 24 10.53 -1.45 9.22
C GLN A 24 10.92 -1.29 10.69
N ASP A 25 11.88 -0.42 10.98
CA ASP A 25 12.36 -0.09 12.33
C ASP A 25 11.50 0.97 13.05
N GLY A 26 10.47 1.51 12.40
CA GLY A 26 9.62 2.56 12.93
C GLY A 26 10.29 3.93 13.12
N SER A 27 11.55 4.08 12.69
CA SER A 27 12.31 5.32 12.89
C SER A 27 11.99 6.40 11.87
N SER A 28 11.41 6.03 10.74
CA SER A 28 11.12 6.95 9.66
C SER A 28 9.71 6.76 9.12
N VAL A 29 9.12 7.85 8.62
CA VAL A 29 7.84 7.85 7.91
C VAL A 29 8.09 8.18 6.45
N ILE A 30 7.51 7.41 5.57
CA ILE A 30 7.55 7.64 4.12
C ILE A 30 6.19 8.13 3.68
N SER A 31 6.17 9.26 2.99
CA SER A 31 4.94 9.90 2.53
C SER A 31 5.08 10.36 1.08
N PRO A 32 4.06 10.15 0.25
CA PRO A 32 3.97 10.88 -1.00
C PRO A 32 3.69 12.35 -0.71
N VAL A 33 4.37 13.23 -1.40
CA VAL A 33 4.16 14.68 -1.34
C VAL A 33 4.02 15.18 -2.78
N GLY A 34 2.77 15.21 -3.27
CA GLY A 34 2.49 15.50 -4.65
C GLY A 34 3.06 14.41 -5.58
N ASN A 35 3.88 14.79 -6.53
CA ASN A 35 4.52 13.90 -7.50
C ASN A 35 5.88 13.34 -7.04
N ARG A 36 6.26 13.58 -5.79
CA ARG A 36 7.51 13.10 -5.16
C ARG A 36 7.22 12.31 -3.90
N ILE A 37 8.24 11.64 -3.38
CA ILE A 37 8.16 10.86 -2.14
C ILE A 37 9.20 11.40 -1.18
N THR A 38 8.79 11.69 0.05
CA THR A 38 9.65 12.21 1.10
C THR A 38 9.72 11.24 2.27
N ILE A 39 10.91 11.02 2.78
CA ILE A 39 11.21 10.23 3.96
C ILE A 39 11.49 11.21 5.10
N TYR A 40 10.77 11.04 6.18
CA TYR A 40 10.93 11.84 7.41
C TYR A 40 11.58 10.98 8.48
N ASP A 41 12.80 11.30 8.87
CA ASP A 41 13.49 10.69 10.00
C ASP A 41 12.97 11.31 11.30
N LEU A 42 12.26 10.50 12.08
CA LEU A 42 11.60 10.94 13.31
C LEU A 42 12.60 11.15 14.47
N LYS A 43 13.75 10.46 14.44
CA LYS A 43 14.76 10.58 15.47
C LYS A 43 15.59 11.87 15.33
N ASN A 44 15.97 12.18 14.09
CA ASN A 44 16.88 13.29 13.80
C ASN A 44 16.17 14.53 13.29
N ASN A 45 14.83 14.52 13.17
CA ASN A 45 14.02 15.59 12.59
C ASN A 45 14.54 16.06 11.21
N LYS A 46 14.93 15.10 10.37
CA LYS A 46 15.41 15.35 9.01
C LYS A 46 14.42 14.84 8.01
N SER A 47 14.28 15.55 6.90
CA SER A 47 13.52 15.06 5.75
C SER A 47 14.43 14.89 4.54
N GLN A 48 14.19 13.85 3.77
CA GLN A 48 14.87 13.57 2.53
C GLN A 48 13.85 13.25 1.47
N THR A 49 13.79 14.07 0.41
CA THR A 49 12.98 13.77 -0.76
C THR A 49 13.76 12.85 -1.70
N LEU A 50 13.11 11.78 -2.16
CA LEU A 50 13.71 10.86 -3.14
C LEU A 50 13.90 11.59 -4.47
N PRO A 51 14.99 11.30 -5.21
CA PRO A 51 15.26 11.89 -6.53
C PRO A 51 14.39 11.27 -7.62
N VAL A 52 13.18 10.86 -7.27
CA VAL A 52 12.21 10.23 -8.16
C VAL A 52 11.01 11.14 -8.28
N GLU A 53 10.64 11.42 -9.51
CA GLU A 53 9.52 12.29 -9.84
C GLU A 53 8.58 11.57 -10.82
N SER A 54 7.28 11.66 -10.56
CA SER A 54 6.23 11.19 -11.46
C SER A 54 5.61 12.35 -12.22
N ARG A 55 4.99 12.07 -13.35
CA ARG A 55 4.19 13.07 -14.07
C ARG A 55 2.94 13.49 -13.31
N TYR A 56 2.39 12.59 -12.50
CA TYR A 56 1.17 12.76 -11.72
C TYR A 56 1.43 12.51 -10.25
N ASN A 57 0.53 12.98 -9.39
CA ASN A 57 0.67 12.82 -7.94
C ASN A 57 0.57 11.37 -7.51
N TYR A 58 1.43 10.97 -6.58
CA TYR A 58 1.35 9.65 -5.96
C TYR A 58 0.18 9.57 -4.99
N THR A 59 -0.56 8.47 -5.04
CA THR A 59 -1.75 8.25 -4.20
C THR A 59 -1.63 7.03 -3.30
N SER A 60 -0.83 6.05 -3.68
CA SER A 60 -0.64 4.84 -2.87
C SER A 60 0.81 4.40 -2.92
N ILE A 61 1.38 4.16 -1.77
CA ILE A 61 2.74 3.64 -1.61
C ILE A 61 2.73 2.47 -0.63
N ASP A 62 3.65 1.53 -0.82
CA ASP A 62 3.92 0.52 0.19
C ASP A 62 5.38 0.07 0.12
N LEU A 63 5.92 -0.33 1.28
CA LEU A 63 7.30 -0.75 1.45
C LEU A 63 7.36 -2.27 1.61
N SER A 64 8.29 -2.91 0.91
CA SER A 64 8.52 -4.34 1.09
C SER A 64 8.94 -4.65 2.54
N PRO A 65 8.60 -5.84 3.06
CA PRO A 65 8.92 -6.22 4.44
C PRO A 65 10.42 -6.19 4.76
N ASN A 66 11.28 -6.38 3.77
CA ASN A 66 12.75 -6.27 3.93
C ASN A 66 13.26 -4.82 3.85
N GLY A 67 12.38 -3.83 3.61
CA GLY A 67 12.75 -2.42 3.48
C GLY A 67 13.52 -2.05 2.21
N ALA A 68 13.76 -2.99 1.30
CA ALA A 68 14.61 -2.77 0.12
C ALA A 68 13.88 -2.12 -1.06
N LEU A 69 12.59 -2.42 -1.22
CA LEU A 69 11.78 -1.97 -2.34
C LEU A 69 10.57 -1.17 -1.89
N LEU A 70 10.30 -0.10 -2.58
CA LEU A 70 9.11 0.73 -2.43
C LEU A 70 8.30 0.68 -3.72
N ILE A 71 7.03 0.31 -3.64
CA ILE A 71 6.07 0.48 -4.74
C ILE A 71 5.34 1.80 -4.53
N ALA A 72 5.31 2.63 -5.55
CA ALA A 72 4.59 3.90 -5.55
C ALA A 72 3.70 3.99 -6.79
N ILE A 73 2.41 4.27 -6.58
CA ILE A 73 1.42 4.33 -7.65
C ILE A 73 0.80 5.72 -7.67
N ASN A 74 0.71 6.30 -8.84
CA ASN A 74 0.12 7.62 -9.04
C ASN A 74 -1.39 7.57 -9.30
N GLU A 75 -2.02 8.72 -9.38
CA GLU A 75 -3.48 8.86 -9.56
C GLU A 75 -4.03 8.31 -10.89
N VAL A 76 -3.17 8.13 -11.89
CA VAL A 76 -3.52 7.57 -13.21
C VAL A 76 -3.32 6.06 -13.27
N GLY A 77 -2.58 5.50 -12.32
CA GLY A 77 -2.27 4.07 -12.26
C GLY A 77 -0.90 3.70 -12.82
N ASP A 78 0.03 4.65 -12.97
CA ASP A 78 1.41 4.32 -13.25
C ASP A 78 2.09 3.91 -11.93
N ALA A 79 2.67 2.74 -11.90
CA ALA A 79 3.41 2.18 -10.77
C ALA A 79 4.91 2.27 -11.01
N HIS A 80 5.63 2.72 -10.01
CA HIS A 80 7.08 2.77 -9.96
C HIS A 80 7.58 1.84 -8.86
N ILE A 81 8.46 0.91 -9.19
CA ILE A 81 9.24 0.15 -8.22
C ILE A 81 10.55 0.88 -8.00
N ILE A 82 10.78 1.31 -6.79
CA ILE A 82 11.92 2.13 -6.38
C ILE A 82 12.75 1.31 -5.42
N THR A 83 14.05 1.20 -5.67
CA THR A 83 14.96 0.65 -4.67
C THR A 83 15.30 1.70 -3.63
N MET A 84 15.20 1.33 -2.35
CA MET A 84 15.53 2.22 -1.25
C MET A 84 17.04 2.40 -1.05
N ILE A 85 17.84 1.47 -1.60
CA ILE A 85 19.30 1.51 -1.51
C ILE A 85 19.86 2.60 -2.43
N SER A 86 19.60 2.51 -3.73
CA SER A 86 20.08 3.48 -4.72
C SER A 86 19.14 4.68 -4.93
N LYS A 87 17.91 4.60 -4.36
CA LYS A 87 16.85 5.61 -4.49
C LYS A 87 16.47 5.91 -5.94
N MET A 88 16.50 4.88 -6.78
CA MET A 88 16.20 4.96 -8.21
C MET A 88 15.00 4.08 -8.56
N VAL A 89 14.30 4.45 -9.65
CA VAL A 89 13.25 3.61 -10.22
C VAL A 89 13.90 2.46 -10.97
N ILE A 90 13.58 1.22 -10.57
CA ILE A 90 14.05 0.01 -11.23
C ILE A 90 13.10 -0.38 -12.35
N HIS A 91 11.80 -0.39 -12.06
CA HIS A 91 10.77 -0.82 -12.99
C HIS A 91 9.58 0.15 -12.99
N ARG A 92 8.92 0.22 -14.15
CA ARG A 92 7.68 0.98 -14.34
C ARG A 92 6.62 0.08 -14.94
N TYR A 93 5.39 0.21 -14.42
CA TYR A 93 4.26 -0.53 -14.93
C TYR A 93 3.04 0.37 -14.99
N ARG A 94 2.16 0.16 -15.98
CA ARG A 94 0.94 0.95 -16.14
C ARG A 94 -0.29 0.06 -15.97
N PHE A 95 -1.07 0.33 -14.94
CA PHE A 95 -2.34 -0.35 -14.71
C PHE A 95 -3.47 0.15 -15.62
N ASN A 96 -3.31 1.29 -16.30
CA ASN A 96 -4.29 1.96 -17.17
C ASN A 96 -5.59 2.37 -16.47
N GLN A 97 -5.66 2.27 -15.16
CA GLN A 97 -6.83 2.61 -14.35
C GLN A 97 -6.36 3.04 -12.97
N LYS A 98 -7.23 3.76 -12.26
CA LYS A 98 -6.93 4.24 -10.92
C LYS A 98 -6.77 3.09 -9.93
N VAL A 99 -5.65 3.07 -9.24
CA VAL A 99 -5.36 2.18 -8.13
C VAL A 99 -5.65 2.89 -6.82
N ARG A 100 -6.38 2.23 -5.92
CA ARG A 100 -6.77 2.78 -4.62
C ARG A 100 -5.78 2.43 -3.53
N CYS A 101 -5.30 1.20 -3.53
CA CYS A 101 -4.42 0.68 -2.50
C CYS A 101 -3.45 -0.34 -3.08
N VAL A 102 -2.22 -0.33 -2.58
CA VAL A 102 -1.23 -1.37 -2.80
C VAL A 102 -0.69 -1.82 -1.46
N LYS A 103 -0.48 -3.14 -1.29
CA LYS A 103 0.07 -3.73 -0.07
C LYS A 103 0.94 -4.93 -0.37
N PHE A 104 2.16 -4.94 0.18
CA PHE A 104 3.00 -6.13 0.23
C PHE A 104 2.47 -7.14 1.23
N SER A 105 2.64 -8.41 0.92
CA SER A 105 2.43 -9.48 1.89
C SER A 105 3.53 -9.47 2.97
N PRO A 106 3.22 -9.87 4.21
CA PRO A 106 4.20 -9.91 5.29
C PRO A 106 5.41 -10.81 5.03
N ASP A 107 5.25 -11.87 4.24
CA ASP A 107 6.36 -12.76 3.82
C ASP A 107 7.22 -12.18 2.69
N GLY A 108 6.79 -11.08 2.09
CA GLY A 108 7.49 -10.40 1.00
C GLY A 108 7.44 -11.12 -0.34
N LYS A 109 6.66 -12.21 -0.48
CA LYS A 109 6.58 -12.97 -1.74
C LYS A 109 5.58 -12.39 -2.73
N HIS A 110 4.57 -11.67 -2.24
CA HIS A 110 3.49 -11.14 -3.06
C HIS A 110 3.24 -9.67 -2.75
N PHE A 111 2.57 -9.00 -3.66
CA PHE A 111 1.91 -7.73 -3.38
C PHE A 111 0.54 -7.70 -4.05
N ALA A 112 -0.41 -7.06 -3.40
CA ALA A 112 -1.78 -6.94 -3.89
C ALA A 112 -2.11 -5.49 -4.26
N VAL A 113 -2.90 -5.32 -5.30
CA VAL A 113 -3.29 -4.03 -5.87
C VAL A 113 -4.81 -3.98 -6.03
N CYS A 114 -5.44 -2.98 -5.40
CA CYS A 114 -6.87 -2.67 -5.64
C CYS A 114 -7.03 -1.83 -6.90
N LYS A 115 -7.72 -2.38 -7.87
CA LYS A 115 -8.06 -1.70 -9.11
C LYS A 115 -9.55 -1.85 -9.37
N GLU A 116 -10.30 -0.75 -9.29
CA GLU A 116 -11.78 -0.78 -9.40
C GLU A 116 -12.41 -1.81 -8.45
N SER A 117 -13.23 -2.72 -8.96
CA SER A 117 -13.91 -3.78 -8.20
C SER A 117 -13.05 -5.04 -8.00
N ASN A 118 -11.83 -5.08 -8.54
CA ASN A 118 -10.97 -6.25 -8.54
C ASN A 118 -9.71 -6.05 -7.71
N VAL A 119 -9.18 -7.16 -7.23
CA VAL A 119 -7.87 -7.21 -6.59
C VAL A 119 -6.96 -8.12 -7.38
N PHE A 120 -5.81 -7.59 -7.75
CA PHE A 120 -4.76 -8.31 -8.45
C PHE A 120 -3.63 -8.62 -7.50
N VAL A 121 -3.22 -9.88 -7.45
CA VAL A 121 -2.07 -10.32 -6.67
C VAL A 121 -0.94 -10.67 -7.62
N PHE A 122 0.20 -10.04 -7.39
CA PHE A 122 1.43 -10.22 -8.15
C PHE A 122 2.50 -10.86 -7.28
N ASN A 123 3.43 -11.56 -7.92
CA ASN A 123 4.67 -11.97 -7.28
C ASN A 123 5.51 -10.72 -6.96
N ALA A 124 6.11 -10.71 -5.77
CA ALA A 124 6.95 -9.57 -5.38
C ALA A 124 8.23 -9.52 -6.23
N PRO A 125 8.65 -8.33 -6.67
CA PRO A 125 9.87 -8.18 -7.44
C PRO A 125 11.12 -8.48 -6.59
N GLY A 126 12.18 -8.91 -7.26
CA GLY A 126 13.48 -9.18 -6.63
C GLY A 126 13.62 -10.56 -5.97
N LEU A 127 12.66 -11.46 -6.17
CA LEU A 127 12.76 -12.86 -5.73
C LEU A 127 13.66 -13.71 -6.64
N GLN A 128 13.84 -13.28 -7.88
CA GLN A 128 14.66 -13.97 -8.88
C GLN A 128 15.80 -13.07 -9.35
N THR A 129 16.94 -13.68 -9.67
CA THR A 129 18.05 -12.99 -10.34
C THR A 129 17.73 -12.78 -11.83
N ALA A 130 18.09 -11.63 -12.38
CA ALA A 130 17.84 -11.25 -13.77
C ALA A 130 16.34 -11.18 -14.15
N GLU A 131 15.51 -10.68 -13.24
CA GLU A 131 14.08 -10.51 -13.44
C GLU A 131 13.81 -9.43 -14.51
N TYR A 132 13.27 -9.84 -15.66
CA TYR A 132 12.94 -8.92 -16.75
C TYR A 132 11.62 -8.19 -16.51
N ASN A 133 10.59 -8.90 -16.03
CA ASN A 133 9.28 -8.34 -15.73
C ASN A 133 8.86 -8.71 -14.31
N PRO A 134 8.90 -7.75 -13.36
CA PRO A 134 8.54 -8.02 -11.96
C PRO A 134 7.03 -8.08 -11.72
N PHE A 135 6.20 -7.74 -12.72
CA PHE A 135 4.74 -7.71 -12.59
C PHE A 135 4.11 -9.00 -13.13
N ILE A 136 4.50 -10.14 -12.54
CA ILE A 136 3.90 -11.43 -12.85
C ILE A 136 2.64 -11.59 -12.00
N MET A 137 1.48 -11.56 -12.65
CA MET A 137 0.18 -11.71 -12.00
C MET A 137 -0.06 -13.19 -11.68
N GLU A 138 -0.40 -13.47 -10.42
CA GLU A 138 -0.67 -14.82 -9.94
C GLU A 138 -2.16 -15.07 -9.73
N HIS A 139 -2.85 -14.13 -9.08
CA HIS A 139 -4.27 -14.25 -8.80
C HIS A 139 -5.03 -12.97 -9.16
N VAL A 140 -6.28 -13.17 -9.56
CA VAL A 140 -7.28 -12.09 -9.72
C VAL A 140 -8.51 -12.45 -8.92
N PHE A 141 -8.89 -11.60 -7.99
CA PHE A 141 -10.10 -11.74 -7.20
C PHE A 141 -11.12 -10.70 -7.62
N HIS A 142 -12.31 -11.15 -8.00
CA HIS A 142 -13.47 -10.28 -8.20
C HIS A 142 -14.03 -9.91 -6.83
N ALA A 143 -13.56 -8.78 -6.31
CA ALA A 143 -13.69 -8.48 -4.89
C ALA A 143 -15.05 -7.88 -4.54
N ALA A 144 -15.64 -7.06 -5.39
CA ALA A 144 -16.76 -6.25 -4.98
C ALA A 144 -17.74 -5.97 -6.14
N THR A 145 -18.93 -5.48 -5.81
CA THR A 145 -19.87 -4.92 -6.78
C THR A 145 -19.56 -3.45 -7.09
N ASP A 146 -18.79 -2.78 -6.21
CA ASP A 146 -18.33 -1.40 -6.35
C ASP A 146 -16.80 -1.35 -6.12
N ASP A 147 -16.21 -0.16 -6.17
CA ASP A 147 -14.77 0.03 -6.03
C ASP A 147 -14.24 -0.53 -4.69
N THR A 148 -13.14 -1.24 -4.79
CA THR A 148 -12.35 -1.65 -3.64
C THR A 148 -11.65 -0.44 -3.01
N THR A 149 -11.61 -0.37 -1.68
CA THR A 149 -11.06 0.78 -0.94
C THR A 149 -9.73 0.47 -0.26
N PHE A 150 -9.61 -0.70 0.33
CA PHE A 150 -8.49 -1.06 1.17
C PHE A 150 -8.17 -2.55 1.10
N ILE A 151 -6.89 -2.88 1.30
CA ILE A 151 -6.39 -4.26 1.39
C ILE A 151 -5.58 -4.41 2.67
N ASN A 152 -5.72 -5.57 3.30
CA ASN A 152 -4.83 -6.00 4.36
C ASN A 152 -4.55 -7.50 4.26
N TRP A 153 -3.32 -7.89 4.56
CA TRP A 153 -2.86 -9.26 4.60
C TRP A 153 -2.95 -9.83 6.01
N SER A 154 -3.26 -11.12 6.12
CA SER A 154 -3.07 -11.85 7.38
C SER A 154 -1.58 -11.97 7.72
N TYR A 155 -1.27 -12.20 8.98
CA TYR A 155 0.10 -12.30 9.47
C TYR A 155 0.94 -13.41 8.78
N ASP A 156 0.29 -14.48 8.34
CA ASP A 156 0.89 -15.64 7.65
C ASP A 156 0.86 -15.52 6.12
N SER A 157 0.41 -14.38 5.59
CA SER A 157 0.31 -14.09 4.15
C SER A 157 -0.64 -15.00 3.36
N LYS A 158 -1.48 -15.81 4.04
CA LYS A 158 -2.39 -16.75 3.39
C LYS A 158 -3.74 -16.17 3.04
N LEU A 159 -4.20 -15.21 3.85
CA LEU A 159 -5.49 -14.55 3.68
C LEU A 159 -5.33 -13.08 3.30
N LEU A 160 -6.27 -12.62 2.48
CA LEU A 160 -6.36 -11.24 2.03
C LEU A 160 -7.74 -10.69 2.34
N ALA A 161 -7.82 -9.68 3.21
CA ALA A 161 -9.05 -8.94 3.47
C ALA A 161 -9.15 -7.74 2.54
N VAL A 162 -10.29 -7.57 1.91
CA VAL A 162 -10.57 -6.52 0.94
C VAL A 162 -11.82 -5.78 1.35
N GLY A 163 -11.68 -4.52 1.72
CA GLY A 163 -12.79 -3.61 1.98
C GLY A 163 -13.26 -2.92 0.70
N SER A 164 -14.55 -2.67 0.59
CA SER A 164 -15.15 -2.07 -0.59
C SER A 164 -16.14 -0.96 -0.24
N LYS A 165 -16.54 -0.20 -1.25
CA LYS A 165 -17.58 0.81 -1.12
C LYS A 165 -18.98 0.20 -1.02
N ASP A 166 -19.16 -1.06 -1.38
CA ASP A 166 -20.42 -1.80 -1.24
C ASP A 166 -20.75 -2.20 0.21
N MET A 167 -20.08 -1.59 1.19
CA MET A 167 -20.28 -1.79 2.64
C MET A 167 -19.87 -3.18 3.13
N THR A 168 -19.22 -3.96 2.29
CA THR A 168 -18.78 -5.32 2.61
C THR A 168 -17.26 -5.44 2.69
N THR A 169 -16.79 -6.36 3.52
CA THR A 169 -15.40 -6.80 3.53
C THR A 169 -15.36 -8.27 3.13
N LYS A 170 -14.55 -8.59 2.14
CA LYS A 170 -14.39 -9.97 1.67
C LYS A 170 -13.01 -10.49 2.03
N ILE A 171 -12.96 -11.75 2.47
CA ILE A 171 -11.72 -12.45 2.80
C ILE A 171 -11.47 -13.51 1.74
N TYR A 172 -10.31 -13.45 1.11
CA TYR A 172 -9.84 -14.41 0.11
C TYR A 172 -8.68 -15.21 0.65
N SER A 173 -8.59 -16.48 0.21
CA SER A 173 -7.40 -17.31 0.42
C SER A 173 -6.56 -17.36 -0.84
N LEU A 174 -5.24 -17.28 -0.69
CA LEU A 174 -4.29 -17.54 -1.77
C LEU A 174 -4.14 -19.05 -2.01
N GLU A 175 -4.29 -19.85 -0.95
CA GLU A 175 -4.26 -21.31 -1.08
C GLU A 175 -5.55 -21.81 -1.74
N LYS A 176 -5.40 -22.68 -2.73
CA LYS A 176 -6.53 -23.30 -3.43
C LYS A 176 -7.15 -24.39 -2.55
N TYR A 177 -8.14 -24.05 -1.77
CA TYR A 177 -8.98 -25.03 -1.10
C TYR A 177 -10.17 -25.40 -1.99
N VAL A 178 -10.53 -26.67 -2.03
CA VAL A 178 -11.52 -27.23 -2.96
C VAL A 178 -12.90 -26.56 -2.89
N ASN A 179 -13.27 -25.96 -1.75
CA ASN A 179 -14.58 -25.35 -1.53
C ASN A 179 -14.52 -23.92 -0.97
N PHE A 180 -13.36 -23.28 -0.91
CA PHE A 180 -13.24 -21.94 -0.38
C PHE A 180 -13.23 -20.93 -1.54
N ARG A 181 -14.27 -20.13 -1.66
CA ARG A 181 -14.31 -19.00 -2.62
C ARG A 181 -13.91 -17.70 -1.93
N TYR A 182 -14.69 -17.26 -0.97
CA TYR A 182 -14.45 -16.10 -0.12
C TYR A 182 -15.45 -16.08 1.03
N ILE A 183 -15.07 -15.42 2.13
CA ILE A 183 -15.99 -15.09 3.23
C ILE A 183 -16.44 -13.66 3.02
N ASN A 184 -17.76 -13.43 3.06
CA ASN A 184 -18.34 -12.09 2.94
C ASN A 184 -18.82 -11.61 4.31
N LEU A 185 -18.27 -10.50 4.76
CA LEU A 185 -18.62 -9.84 6.01
C LEU A 185 -19.34 -8.53 5.67
N GLY A 186 -20.67 -8.54 5.83
CA GLY A 186 -21.52 -7.38 5.57
C GLY A 186 -22.29 -7.02 6.83
N SER A 187 -21.83 -6.02 7.58
CA SER A 187 -22.52 -5.50 8.77
C SER A 187 -22.48 -3.98 8.86
N HIS A 188 -21.82 -3.34 7.90
CA HIS A 188 -21.69 -1.89 7.89
C HIS A 188 -22.80 -1.23 7.07
N THR A 189 -23.14 0.00 7.44
CA THR A 189 -24.16 0.83 6.77
C THR A 189 -23.53 1.85 5.82
N ASP A 190 -22.20 1.92 5.76
CA ASP A 190 -21.46 2.80 4.85
C ASP A 190 -20.19 2.11 4.37
N ARG A 191 -19.56 2.73 3.37
CA ARG A 191 -18.33 2.23 2.73
C ARG A 191 -17.24 1.89 3.73
N ILE A 192 -16.55 0.81 3.49
CA ILE A 192 -15.38 0.43 4.26
C ILE A 192 -14.22 1.38 3.97
N VAL A 193 -13.61 1.90 5.02
CA VAL A 193 -12.43 2.77 4.93
C VAL A 193 -11.15 1.98 5.14
N ALA A 194 -11.17 1.05 6.07
CA ALA A 194 -10.02 0.21 6.39
C ALA A 194 -10.44 -1.13 6.96
N CYS A 195 -9.58 -2.12 6.81
CA CYS A 195 -9.69 -3.42 7.46
C CYS A 195 -8.30 -3.86 7.92
N PHE A 196 -8.19 -4.47 9.09
CA PHE A 196 -6.93 -4.90 9.67
C PHE A 196 -7.07 -6.25 10.32
N PHE A 197 -6.17 -7.18 9.97
CA PHE A 197 -5.99 -8.40 10.74
C PHE A 197 -5.21 -8.11 12.02
N GLU A 198 -5.62 -8.76 13.10
CA GLU A 198 -4.84 -8.74 14.33
C GLU A 198 -3.54 -9.53 14.15
N LYS A 199 -2.48 -9.08 14.83
CA LYS A 199 -1.19 -9.78 14.82
C LYS A 199 -1.33 -11.12 15.57
N LYS A 200 -0.94 -12.22 14.91
CA LYS A 200 -0.96 -13.61 15.40
C LYS A 200 -2.34 -14.29 15.46
N ASN A 201 -3.43 -13.59 15.17
CA ASN A 201 -4.78 -14.13 15.10
C ASN A 201 -5.40 -13.86 13.72
N TYR A 202 -6.52 -14.50 13.43
CA TYR A 202 -7.31 -14.20 12.23
C TYR A 202 -8.48 -13.27 12.52
N ASP A 203 -8.50 -12.63 13.69
CA ASP A 203 -9.50 -11.64 14.02
C ASP A 203 -9.34 -10.43 13.10
N LEU A 204 -10.46 -9.97 12.53
CA LEU A 204 -10.49 -8.88 11.57
C LEU A 204 -11.27 -7.70 12.15
N ILE A 205 -10.61 -6.56 12.19
CA ILE A 205 -11.23 -5.27 12.57
C ILE A 205 -11.56 -4.55 11.26
N THR A 206 -12.83 -4.19 11.08
CA THR A 206 -13.33 -3.44 9.93
C THR A 206 -13.83 -2.08 10.35
N ILE A 207 -13.49 -1.04 9.59
CA ILE A 207 -13.82 0.36 9.89
C ILE A 207 -14.58 0.93 8.70
N SER A 208 -15.81 1.41 8.96
CA SER A 208 -16.60 2.15 7.98
C SER A 208 -16.51 3.67 8.23
N ARG A 209 -16.99 4.44 7.26
CA ARG A 209 -16.93 5.91 7.31
C ARG A 209 -17.80 6.49 8.43
N TYR A 210 -18.98 5.92 8.69
CA TYR A 210 -19.84 6.34 9.78
C TYR A 210 -19.69 5.36 10.94
N VAL A 211 -19.17 5.88 12.04
CA VAL A 211 -19.35 5.26 13.37
C VAL A 211 -20.68 5.80 13.88
N PHE A 212 -21.63 4.92 14.18
CA PHE A 212 -22.84 5.33 14.87
C PHE A 212 -22.43 6.06 16.16
N ARG A 213 -22.75 7.34 16.27
CA ARG A 213 -22.86 7.96 17.58
C ARG A 213 -24.15 7.39 18.19
N MET A 214 -24.01 6.41 19.08
CA MET A 214 -25.01 6.18 20.10
C MET A 214 -24.96 7.32 21.11
#